data_3332157d0102747539caea50ea940d74
#
_entry.id   3332157d0102747539caea50ea940d74
#
_cell.length_a   1.000
_cell.length_b   1.000
_cell.length_c   1.000
_cell.angle_alpha   90.00
_cell.angle_beta   90.00
_cell.angle_gamma   90.00
#
_symmetry.space_group_name_H-M   'P 1'
#
loop_
_entity.id
_entity.type
_entity.pdbx_description
1 polymer ?
#
loop_
_entity_poly.entity_id
_entity_poly.type
_entity_poly.pdbx_seq_one_letter_code
_entity_poly.pdbx_strand_id
1 'polypeptide(L)'
;DVYKRQPLTCKGNDYGVIGNELLTSTAQGRSYGAELLLKWLVAKKLNLASSFTLFKSEYRTDKESEYIASAWDNRFIFNLRGTYNLPRHWSVGMKVSCIGGAPYTPYDADKSSLVTAWNAQGKPYYDYTRYNEERLPAFTQVDIRIDKTFYLKRCMLGFYIDLQNIAGSKLKQADVLMSTGVIKNPDAPIAEQRYVMKSLKQESGTLLPTLG
;
A
#
# COMPACT_ATOMS: atom_id res chain seq x y z
N ASP A 1 29.36 7.33 -10.53
CA ASP A 1 28.07 7.93 -10.96
C ASP A 1 26.99 6.87 -11.22
N VAL A 2 26.73 6.02 -10.21
CA VAL A 2 25.72 4.94 -10.28
C VAL A 2 24.28 5.49 -10.41
N TYR A 3 24.07 6.77 -10.11
CA TYR A 3 22.74 7.40 -10.09
C TYR A 3 22.28 7.98 -11.43
N LYS A 4 23.12 8.04 -12.45
CA LYS A 4 22.79 8.78 -13.68
C LYS A 4 22.11 7.96 -14.77
N ARG A 5 21.97 6.63 -14.60
CA ARG A 5 21.33 5.75 -15.60
C ARG A 5 20.58 4.62 -14.89
N GLN A 6 19.46 4.93 -14.29
CA GLN A 6 18.59 3.90 -13.72
C GLN A 6 17.39 3.64 -14.62
N PRO A 7 16.94 2.37 -14.74
CA PRO A 7 15.69 2.09 -15.42
C PRO A 7 14.51 2.72 -14.67
N LEU A 8 13.46 3.05 -15.40
CA LEU A 8 12.24 3.66 -14.86
C LEU A 8 11.64 2.85 -13.70
N THR A 9 11.72 1.53 -13.76
CA THR A 9 11.25 0.61 -12.73
C THR A 9 11.92 0.78 -11.37
N CYS A 10 13.12 1.37 -11.32
CA CYS A 10 13.81 1.68 -10.06
C CYS A 10 13.21 2.87 -9.32
N LYS A 11 12.36 3.66 -9.96
CA LYS A 11 11.69 4.83 -9.35
C LYS A 11 10.47 4.43 -8.52
N GLY A 12 10.01 3.18 -8.61
CA GLY A 12 8.86 2.70 -7.85
C GLY A 12 7.62 3.57 -8.09
N ASN A 13 7.07 4.14 -7.03
CA ASN A 13 5.90 5.01 -7.09
C ASN A 13 6.20 6.46 -7.52
N ASP A 14 7.46 6.81 -7.72
CA ASP A 14 7.90 8.17 -8.05
C ASP A 14 7.85 8.47 -9.56
N TYR A 15 7.05 7.76 -10.32
CA TYR A 15 6.89 7.97 -11.78
C TYR A 15 6.53 9.42 -12.16
N GLY A 16 5.78 10.11 -11.30
CA GLY A 16 5.39 11.50 -11.55
C GLY A 16 6.52 12.52 -11.43
N VAL A 17 7.68 12.12 -10.91
CA VAL A 17 8.84 13.00 -10.66
C VAL A 17 9.91 12.85 -11.75
N ILE A 18 9.66 12.03 -12.78
CA ILE A 18 10.61 11.79 -13.85
C ILE A 18 10.60 12.99 -14.80
N GLY A 19 11.69 13.73 -14.75
CA GLY A 19 11.92 14.87 -15.62
C GLY A 19 13.09 14.60 -16.57
N ASN A 20 14.16 15.35 -16.43
CA ASN A 20 15.32 15.36 -17.35
C ASN A 20 16.40 14.31 -17.04
N GLU A 21 16.02 13.17 -16.44
CA GLU A 21 16.97 12.13 -16.09
C GLU A 21 17.24 11.20 -17.29
N LEU A 22 18.53 10.84 -17.44
CA LEU A 22 18.91 9.83 -18.44
C LEU A 22 18.49 8.45 -17.95
N LEU A 23 17.60 7.83 -18.69
CA LEU A 23 17.10 6.48 -18.43
C LEU A 23 17.75 5.47 -19.37
N THR A 24 17.80 4.20 -18.94
CA THR A 24 18.23 3.07 -19.74
C THR A 24 17.09 2.08 -19.90
N SER A 25 17.05 1.34 -21.00
CA SER A 25 16.04 0.31 -21.28
C SER A 25 16.61 -1.09 -21.09
N THR A 26 17.40 -1.31 -20.04
CA THR A 26 18.05 -2.60 -19.75
C THR A 26 17.29 -3.48 -18.78
N ALA A 27 16.31 -2.87 -18.06
CA ALA A 27 15.55 -3.57 -17.03
C ALA A 27 14.71 -4.72 -17.60
N GLN A 28 14.60 -5.77 -16.81
CA GLN A 28 13.72 -6.92 -17.07
C GLN A 28 12.79 -7.13 -15.90
N GLY A 29 11.50 -7.19 -16.16
CA GLY A 29 10.47 -7.50 -15.18
C GLY A 29 9.88 -8.88 -15.40
N ARG A 30 9.43 -9.51 -14.31
CA ARG A 30 8.61 -10.72 -14.36
C ARG A 30 7.53 -10.66 -13.30
N SER A 31 6.36 -11.18 -13.63
CA SER A 31 5.27 -11.36 -12.68
C SER A 31 4.63 -12.71 -12.95
N TYR A 32 4.40 -13.45 -11.87
CA TYR A 32 3.75 -14.77 -11.94
C TYR A 32 2.97 -15.03 -10.66
N GLY A 33 1.95 -15.87 -10.75
CA GLY A 33 1.08 -16.16 -9.62
C GLY A 33 -0.01 -17.14 -9.94
N ALA A 34 -0.89 -17.34 -8.99
CA ALA A 34 -2.07 -18.18 -9.11
C ALA A 34 -3.27 -17.47 -8.50
N GLU A 35 -4.44 -17.66 -9.11
CA GLU A 35 -5.70 -17.12 -8.63
C GLU A 35 -6.72 -18.22 -8.46
N LEU A 36 -7.46 -18.21 -7.35
CA LEU A 36 -8.59 -19.06 -7.07
C LEU A 36 -9.83 -18.20 -6.90
N LEU A 37 -10.84 -18.42 -7.73
CA LEU A 37 -12.15 -17.77 -7.64
C LEU A 37 -13.23 -18.81 -7.31
N LEU A 38 -13.93 -18.59 -6.20
CA LEU A 38 -15.06 -19.43 -5.78
C LEU A 38 -16.33 -18.59 -5.75
N LYS A 39 -17.40 -19.13 -6.36
CA LYS A 39 -18.75 -18.55 -6.28
C LYS A 39 -19.72 -19.62 -5.82
N TRP A 40 -20.49 -19.31 -4.82
CA TRP A 40 -21.43 -20.27 -4.24
C TRP A 40 -22.76 -19.61 -3.89
N LEU A 41 -23.84 -20.20 -4.38
CA LEU A 41 -25.21 -19.80 -4.07
C LEU A 41 -25.84 -20.85 -3.16
N VAL A 42 -26.02 -20.51 -1.88
CA VAL A 42 -26.57 -21.41 -0.86
C VAL A 42 -28.05 -21.14 -0.67
N ALA A 43 -28.89 -22.18 -0.83
CA ALA A 43 -30.34 -22.14 -0.59
C ALA A 43 -31.06 -20.96 -1.25
N LYS A 44 -30.57 -20.46 -2.39
CA LYS A 44 -31.10 -19.29 -3.13
C LYS A 44 -31.16 -17.99 -2.31
N LYS A 45 -30.61 -17.96 -1.11
CA LYS A 45 -30.65 -16.80 -0.20
C LYS A 45 -29.29 -16.22 0.10
N LEU A 46 -28.28 -17.04 0.22
CA LEU A 46 -26.90 -16.63 0.51
C LEU A 46 -26.05 -16.76 -0.75
N ASN A 47 -25.56 -15.64 -1.23
CA ASN A 47 -24.62 -15.58 -2.34
C ASN A 47 -23.23 -15.25 -1.78
N LEU A 48 -22.28 -16.17 -1.97
CA LEU A 48 -20.90 -16.03 -1.55
C LEU A 48 -19.98 -15.94 -2.77
N ALA A 49 -19.02 -15.06 -2.72
CA ALA A 49 -17.94 -15.00 -3.68
C ALA A 49 -16.63 -14.76 -2.93
N SER A 50 -15.63 -15.58 -3.23
CA SER A 50 -14.29 -15.46 -2.66
C SER A 50 -13.27 -15.49 -3.77
N SER A 51 -12.26 -14.64 -3.69
CA SER A 51 -11.08 -14.71 -4.53
C SER A 51 -9.83 -14.71 -3.67
N PHE A 52 -8.87 -15.51 -4.06
CA PHE A 52 -7.56 -15.55 -3.44
C PHE A 52 -6.50 -15.57 -4.53
N THR A 53 -5.66 -14.54 -4.55
CA THR A 53 -4.58 -14.38 -5.51
C THR A 53 -3.26 -14.41 -4.76
N LEU A 54 -2.34 -15.29 -5.18
CA LEU A 54 -0.94 -15.29 -4.79
C LEU A 54 -0.12 -14.88 -5.98
N PHE A 55 0.79 -13.93 -5.81
CA PHE A 55 1.63 -13.49 -6.90
C PHE A 55 2.98 -12.97 -6.40
N LYS A 56 3.93 -12.95 -7.32
CA LYS A 56 5.24 -12.35 -7.12
C LYS A 56 5.54 -11.45 -8.32
N SER A 57 5.94 -10.22 -8.04
CA SER A 57 6.31 -9.25 -9.05
C SER A 57 7.71 -8.73 -8.76
N GLU A 58 8.62 -8.94 -9.68
CA GLU A 58 10.03 -8.67 -9.52
C GLU A 58 10.60 -8.02 -10.78
N TYR A 59 11.68 -7.29 -10.61
CA TYR A 59 12.45 -6.76 -11.72
C TYR A 59 13.95 -6.77 -11.40
N ARG A 60 14.76 -6.62 -12.41
CA ARG A 60 16.19 -6.42 -12.30
C ARG A 60 16.65 -5.31 -13.25
N THR A 61 17.72 -4.62 -12.89
CA THR A 61 18.21 -3.47 -13.66
C THR A 61 18.89 -3.88 -14.95
N ASP A 62 19.54 -5.02 -14.95
CA ASP A 62 20.22 -5.64 -16.11
C ASP A 62 20.21 -7.16 -15.98
N LYS A 63 20.81 -7.86 -16.96
CA LYS A 63 20.81 -9.33 -16.99
C LYS A 63 21.67 -9.98 -15.91
N GLU A 64 22.62 -9.26 -15.37
CA GLU A 64 23.58 -9.77 -14.36
C GLU A 64 23.12 -9.48 -12.93
N SER A 65 22.18 -8.54 -12.76
CA SER A 65 21.64 -8.17 -11.45
C SER A 65 20.62 -9.18 -10.92
N GLU A 66 20.54 -9.29 -9.62
CA GLU A 66 19.50 -10.09 -8.94
C GLU A 66 18.11 -9.49 -9.10
N TYR A 67 17.09 -10.34 -9.02
CA TYR A 67 15.70 -9.88 -9.03
C TYR A 67 15.32 -9.31 -7.68
N ILE A 68 14.80 -8.10 -7.68
CA ILE A 68 14.27 -7.41 -6.51
C ILE A 68 12.76 -7.25 -6.62
N ALA A 69 12.07 -7.22 -5.50
CA ALA A 69 10.61 -7.04 -5.48
C ALA A 69 10.24 -5.68 -6.08
N SER A 70 9.23 -5.66 -6.95
CA SER A 70 8.66 -4.42 -7.44
C SER A 70 7.80 -3.76 -6.34
N ALA A 71 7.57 -2.45 -6.42
CA ALA A 71 6.72 -1.72 -5.48
C ALA A 71 5.26 -2.27 -5.41
N TRP A 72 4.86 -3.08 -6.38
CA TRP A 72 3.53 -3.68 -6.50
C TRP A 72 3.45 -5.11 -5.97
N ASP A 73 4.54 -5.68 -5.44
CA ASP A 73 4.62 -7.05 -4.96
C ASP A 73 3.96 -7.20 -3.59
N ASN A 74 2.65 -7.11 -3.52
CA ASN A 74 1.88 -7.34 -2.29
C ASN A 74 1.81 -8.81 -1.87
N ARG A 75 2.33 -9.74 -2.65
CA ARG A 75 2.35 -11.20 -2.46
C ARG A 75 0.99 -11.88 -2.51
N PHE A 76 -0.02 -11.33 -1.85
CA PHE A 76 -1.36 -11.92 -1.85
C PHE A 76 -2.46 -10.87 -1.77
N ILE A 77 -3.60 -11.22 -2.34
CA ILE A 77 -4.86 -10.50 -2.21
C ILE A 77 -5.96 -11.51 -1.91
N PHE A 78 -6.71 -11.29 -0.86
CA PHE A 78 -7.88 -12.08 -0.50
C PHE A 78 -9.11 -11.19 -0.45
N ASN A 79 -10.19 -11.63 -1.09
CA ASN A 79 -11.50 -11.00 -0.98
C ASN A 79 -12.55 -12.06 -0.69
N LEU A 80 -13.44 -11.76 0.24
CA LEU A 80 -14.65 -12.51 0.53
C LEU A 80 -15.82 -11.54 0.52
N ARG A 81 -16.85 -11.87 -0.27
CA ARG A 81 -18.10 -11.12 -0.29
C ARG A 81 -19.26 -12.08 -0.09
N GLY A 82 -20.13 -11.76 0.85
CA GLY A 82 -21.36 -12.46 1.11
C GLY A 82 -22.55 -11.51 1.06
N THR A 83 -23.67 -11.95 0.47
CA THR A 83 -24.94 -11.24 0.50
C THR A 83 -26.03 -12.21 0.89
N TYR A 84 -26.77 -11.89 1.95
CA TYR A 84 -27.89 -12.70 2.43
C TYR A 84 -29.20 -11.97 2.20
N ASN A 85 -30.12 -12.61 1.47
CA ASN A 85 -31.44 -12.08 1.17
C ASN A 85 -32.42 -12.49 2.26
N LEU A 86 -32.93 -11.50 2.98
CA LEU A 86 -33.91 -11.62 4.04
C LEU A 86 -35.34 -11.48 3.50
N PRO A 87 -36.38 -11.94 4.26
CA PRO A 87 -37.78 -11.66 3.92
C PRO A 87 -38.07 -10.16 3.78
N ARG A 88 -39.16 -9.85 3.09
CA ARG A 88 -39.65 -8.47 2.91
C ARG A 88 -38.68 -7.53 2.21
N HIS A 89 -37.85 -8.08 1.28
CA HIS A 89 -36.91 -7.31 0.45
C HIS A 89 -35.81 -6.58 1.22
N TRP A 90 -35.37 -7.16 2.32
CA TRP A 90 -34.12 -6.79 2.98
C TRP A 90 -32.97 -7.62 2.43
N SER A 91 -31.79 -7.02 2.36
CA SER A 91 -30.55 -7.78 2.15
C SER A 91 -29.44 -7.24 3.05
N VAL A 92 -28.58 -8.14 3.48
CA VAL A 92 -27.38 -7.80 4.26
C VAL A 92 -26.18 -8.32 3.50
N GLY A 93 -25.24 -7.45 3.24
CA GLY A 93 -23.96 -7.72 2.59
C GLY A 93 -22.79 -7.56 3.56
N MET A 94 -21.81 -8.40 3.43
CA MET A 94 -20.50 -8.27 4.09
C MET A 94 -19.40 -8.45 3.07
N LYS A 95 -18.35 -7.64 3.19
CA LYS A 95 -17.14 -7.77 2.40
C LYS A 95 -15.93 -7.74 3.32
N VAL A 96 -15.03 -8.70 3.14
CA VAL A 96 -13.73 -8.74 3.78
C VAL A 96 -12.67 -8.69 2.69
N SER A 97 -11.76 -7.74 2.78
CA SER A 97 -10.62 -7.62 1.88
C SER A 97 -9.33 -7.66 2.70
N CYS A 98 -8.38 -8.48 2.30
CA CYS A 98 -7.07 -8.55 2.93
C CYS A 98 -6.00 -8.48 1.84
N ILE A 99 -5.06 -7.55 1.97
CA ILE A 99 -3.99 -7.29 1.00
C ILE A 99 -2.67 -7.38 1.74
N GLY A 100 -1.73 -8.13 1.20
CA GLY A 100 -0.37 -8.22 1.73
C GLY A 100 0.36 -6.89 1.66
N GLY A 101 1.36 -6.70 2.53
CA GLY A 101 2.11 -5.46 2.59
C GLY A 101 2.98 -5.24 1.37
N ALA A 102 2.93 -4.04 0.81
CA ALA A 102 3.83 -3.61 -0.25
C ALA A 102 5.28 -3.51 0.26
N PRO A 103 6.28 -3.82 -0.57
CA PRO A 103 7.67 -3.59 -0.24
C PRO A 103 7.99 -2.09 -0.26
N TYR A 104 8.96 -1.70 0.57
CA TYR A 104 9.50 -0.35 0.57
C TYR A 104 11.00 -0.36 0.89
N THR A 105 11.67 0.71 0.50
CA THR A 105 13.09 0.93 0.78
C THR A 105 13.22 1.69 2.11
N PRO A 106 13.95 1.17 3.09
CA PRO A 106 14.17 1.88 4.34
C PRO A 106 15.04 3.13 4.14
N TYR A 107 15.00 4.02 5.12
CA TYR A 107 15.91 5.16 5.14
C TYR A 107 17.28 4.78 5.71
N ASP A 108 18.34 5.36 5.15
CA ASP A 108 19.66 5.41 5.74
C ASP A 108 19.63 6.45 6.88
N ALA A 109 19.43 5.97 8.11
CA ALA A 109 19.31 6.81 9.28
C ALA A 109 20.64 7.54 9.60
N ASP A 110 21.77 6.87 9.37
CA ASP A 110 23.09 7.43 9.63
C ASP A 110 23.37 8.59 8.71
N LYS A 111 23.24 8.39 7.41
CA LYS A 111 23.44 9.43 6.40
C LYS A 111 22.42 10.56 6.55
N SER A 112 21.16 10.23 6.79
CA SER A 112 20.08 11.21 6.96
C SER A 112 20.27 12.08 8.20
N SER A 113 20.94 11.57 9.24
CA SER A 113 21.20 12.35 10.46
C SER A 113 22.30 13.38 10.32
N LEU A 114 23.22 13.23 9.37
CA LEU A 114 24.31 14.20 9.17
C LEU A 114 23.76 15.57 8.79
N VAL A 115 24.17 16.61 9.51
CA VAL A 115 23.72 18.01 9.29
C VAL A 115 23.99 18.44 7.86
N THR A 116 25.19 18.18 7.35
CA THR A 116 25.61 18.55 6.01
C THR A 116 24.79 17.82 4.93
N ALA A 117 24.52 16.52 5.13
CA ALA A 117 23.73 15.71 4.20
C ALA A 117 22.27 16.13 4.19
N TRP A 118 21.66 16.31 5.37
CA TRP A 118 20.29 16.77 5.49
C TRP A 118 20.08 18.14 4.83
N ASN A 119 20.95 19.11 5.13
CA ASN A 119 20.83 20.46 4.59
C ASN A 119 21.02 20.52 3.07
N ALA A 120 21.71 19.55 2.47
CA ALA A 120 21.92 19.48 1.03
C ALA A 120 20.65 19.14 0.23
N GLN A 121 19.70 18.38 0.81
CA GLN A 121 18.47 17.99 0.08
C GLN A 121 17.16 18.21 0.84
N GLY A 122 17.19 18.55 2.13
CA GLY A 122 16.00 18.84 2.94
C GLY A 122 15.07 17.65 3.18
N LYS A 123 15.54 16.42 2.90
CA LYS A 123 14.77 15.17 3.05
C LYS A 123 15.69 14.01 3.41
N PRO A 124 15.16 12.90 3.97
CA PRO A 124 15.99 11.74 4.32
C PRO A 124 16.54 11.05 3.07
N TYR A 125 17.64 10.37 3.26
CA TYR A 125 18.25 9.50 2.25
C TYR A 125 17.69 8.08 2.38
N TYR A 126 17.38 7.46 1.24
CA TYR A 126 17.05 6.05 1.20
C TYR A 126 18.31 5.19 1.24
N ASP A 127 18.21 4.05 1.89
CA ASP A 127 19.23 3.00 1.81
C ASP A 127 19.01 2.15 0.56
N TYR A 128 19.61 2.55 -0.54
CA TYR A 128 19.49 1.83 -1.81
C TYR A 128 20.23 0.49 -1.84
N THR A 129 21.02 0.15 -0.83
CA THR A 129 21.58 -1.21 -0.71
C THR A 129 20.52 -2.22 -0.28
N ARG A 130 19.44 -1.74 0.35
CA ARG A 130 18.30 -2.52 0.82
C ARG A 130 17.01 -2.16 0.06
N TYR A 131 17.12 -2.02 -1.24
CA TYR A 131 16.02 -1.55 -2.08
C TYR A 131 14.84 -2.52 -2.06
N ASN A 132 13.63 -2.05 -1.64
CA ASN A 132 12.40 -2.83 -1.51
C ASN A 132 12.54 -4.10 -0.63
N GLU A 133 13.46 -4.11 0.31
CA GLU A 133 13.70 -5.25 1.20
C GLU A 133 12.67 -5.32 2.33
N GLU A 134 12.32 -4.18 2.88
CA GLU A 134 11.33 -4.07 3.96
C GLU A 134 9.90 -4.17 3.42
N ARG A 135 8.96 -4.59 4.30
CA ARG A 135 7.55 -4.71 3.92
C ARG A 135 6.62 -4.06 4.93
N LEU A 136 5.61 -3.41 4.42
CA LEU A 136 4.50 -2.92 5.23
C LEU A 136 3.67 -4.09 5.77
N PRO A 137 2.97 -3.91 6.89
CA PRO A 137 2.03 -4.93 7.37
C PRO A 137 0.87 -5.12 6.40
N ALA A 138 0.29 -6.30 6.40
CA ALA A 138 -0.92 -6.57 5.63
C ALA A 138 -2.08 -5.69 6.14
N PHE A 139 -2.92 -5.27 5.21
CA PHE A 139 -4.11 -4.47 5.51
C PHE A 139 -5.37 -5.31 5.33
N THR A 140 -6.26 -5.29 6.33
CA THR A 140 -7.55 -5.97 6.28
C THR A 140 -8.67 -4.98 6.51
N GLN A 141 -9.67 -4.98 5.64
CA GLN A 141 -10.85 -4.13 5.73
C GLN A 141 -12.11 -5.00 5.79
N VAL A 142 -13.05 -4.62 6.62
CA VAL A 142 -14.37 -5.26 6.75
C VAL A 142 -15.43 -4.21 6.53
N ASP A 143 -16.32 -4.48 5.58
CA ASP A 143 -17.44 -3.60 5.22
C ASP A 143 -18.75 -4.36 5.43
N ILE A 144 -19.80 -3.66 5.90
CA ILE A 144 -21.16 -4.19 6.03
C ILE A 144 -22.13 -3.23 5.35
N ARG A 145 -23.04 -3.83 4.59
CA ARG A 145 -24.10 -3.09 3.92
C ARG A 145 -25.46 -3.71 4.19
N ILE A 146 -26.45 -2.87 4.47
CA ILE A 146 -27.85 -3.27 4.66
C ILE A 146 -28.67 -2.52 3.63
N ASP A 147 -29.44 -3.25 2.84
CA ASP A 147 -30.32 -2.68 1.82
C ASP A 147 -31.77 -3.01 2.13
N LYS A 148 -32.66 -2.09 1.79
CA LYS A 148 -34.11 -2.26 1.82
C LYS A 148 -34.74 -1.76 0.54
N THR A 149 -35.50 -2.60 -0.12
CA THR A 149 -36.24 -2.24 -1.35
C THR A 149 -37.73 -2.22 -1.10
N PHE A 150 -38.39 -1.19 -1.58
CA PHE A 150 -39.82 -1.02 -1.59
C PHE A 150 -40.34 -1.02 -3.02
N TYR A 151 -41.26 -1.94 -3.33
CA TYR A 151 -41.91 -2.00 -4.64
C TYR A 151 -43.25 -1.27 -4.56
N LEU A 152 -43.36 -0.13 -5.23
CA LEU A 152 -44.57 0.65 -5.38
C LEU A 152 -45.18 0.37 -6.75
N LYS A 153 -46.47 0.75 -6.95
CA LYS A 153 -47.18 0.44 -8.21
C LYS A 153 -46.51 0.98 -9.47
N ARG A 154 -45.76 2.08 -9.38
CA ARG A 154 -45.15 2.76 -10.53
C ARG A 154 -43.64 2.97 -10.40
N CYS A 155 -43.07 2.72 -9.23
CA CYS A 155 -41.65 2.92 -8.98
C CYS A 155 -41.11 1.92 -7.96
N MET A 156 -39.80 1.79 -7.93
CA MET A 156 -39.07 1.03 -6.93
C MET A 156 -38.17 2.04 -6.17
N LEU A 157 -38.24 1.98 -4.85
CA LEU A 157 -37.39 2.79 -3.97
C LEU A 157 -36.43 1.84 -3.24
N GLY A 158 -35.13 2.13 -3.30
CA GLY A 158 -34.11 1.44 -2.56
C GLY A 158 -33.48 2.37 -1.53
N PHE A 159 -33.29 1.87 -0.33
CA PHE A 159 -32.52 2.55 0.71
C PHE A 159 -31.40 1.64 1.16
N TYR A 160 -30.25 2.21 1.46
CA TYR A 160 -29.14 1.43 1.99
C TYR A 160 -28.37 2.20 3.07
N ILE A 161 -27.74 1.44 3.94
CA ILE A 161 -26.72 1.87 4.87
C ILE A 161 -25.48 1.05 4.57
N ASP A 162 -24.38 1.70 4.23
CA ASP A 162 -23.08 1.09 3.96
C ASP A 162 -22.06 1.61 5.00
N LEU A 163 -21.49 0.67 5.75
CA LEU A 163 -20.51 0.93 6.79
C LEU A 163 -19.17 0.34 6.31
N GLN A 164 -18.29 1.20 5.81
CA GLN A 164 -16.97 0.77 5.35
C GLN A 164 -15.97 0.83 6.49
N ASN A 165 -15.07 -0.13 6.52
CA ASN A 165 -14.01 -0.27 7.51
C ASN A 165 -14.54 -0.30 8.95
N ILE A 166 -15.53 -1.16 9.22
CA ILE A 166 -16.14 -1.28 10.56
C ILE A 166 -15.14 -1.73 11.63
N ALA A 167 -14.08 -2.41 11.25
CA ALA A 167 -13.01 -2.84 12.14
C ALA A 167 -12.08 -1.69 12.56
N GLY A 168 -12.22 -0.49 11.95
CA GLY A 168 -11.32 0.63 12.18
C GLY A 168 -9.87 0.36 11.79
N SER A 169 -9.66 -0.54 10.83
CA SER A 169 -8.33 -0.92 10.37
C SER A 169 -7.60 0.27 9.78
N LYS A 170 -6.31 0.38 10.07
CA LYS A 170 -5.46 1.45 9.56
C LYS A 170 -4.50 0.91 8.51
N LEU A 171 -4.53 1.51 7.33
CA LEU A 171 -3.52 1.30 6.31
C LEU A 171 -2.25 2.02 6.74
N LYS A 172 -1.19 1.25 6.97
CA LYS A 172 0.12 1.80 7.32
C LYS A 172 0.92 2.04 6.06
N GLN A 173 1.59 3.17 6.04
CA GLN A 173 2.61 3.52 5.05
C GLN A 173 3.99 3.50 5.71
N ALA A 174 5.04 3.61 4.90
CA ALA A 174 6.39 3.75 5.45
C ALA A 174 6.48 5.02 6.31
N ASP A 175 7.05 4.89 7.50
CA ASP A 175 7.26 6.02 8.40
C ASP A 175 8.09 7.11 7.70
N VAL A 176 7.79 8.37 7.96
CA VAL A 176 8.59 9.48 7.44
C VAL A 176 9.65 9.87 8.46
N LEU A 177 10.91 9.79 8.07
CA LEU A 177 12.03 10.24 8.88
C LEU A 177 12.23 11.76 8.70
N MET A 178 12.26 12.51 9.81
CA MET A 178 12.41 13.95 9.80
C MET A 178 13.50 14.40 10.79
N SER A 179 14.20 15.48 10.44
CA SER A 179 15.07 16.19 11.37
C SER A 179 14.25 17.07 12.31
N THR A 180 14.62 17.07 13.59
CA THR A 180 14.06 18.02 14.57
C THR A 180 14.72 19.40 14.52
N GLY A 181 15.78 19.58 13.74
CA GLY A 181 16.61 20.79 13.73
C GLY A 181 17.58 20.90 14.90
N VAL A 182 17.50 20.01 15.88
CA VAL A 182 18.39 20.01 17.05
C VAL A 182 19.64 19.18 16.74
N ILE A 183 20.83 19.76 16.95
CA ILE A 183 22.10 19.06 16.76
C ILE A 183 22.40 18.24 18.03
N LYS A 184 22.62 16.93 17.87
CA LYS A 184 22.90 15.99 18.97
C LYS A 184 24.30 16.20 19.58
N ASN A 185 25.27 16.56 18.76
CA ASN A 185 26.69 16.68 19.10
C ASN A 185 27.29 18.01 18.58
N PRO A 186 26.89 19.15 19.17
CA PRO A 186 27.29 20.50 18.67
C PRO A 186 28.81 20.75 18.75
N ASP A 187 29.49 20.07 19.68
CA ASP A 187 30.94 20.23 19.88
C ASP A 187 31.81 19.45 18.88
N ALA A 188 31.18 18.58 18.06
CA ALA A 188 31.88 17.83 17.04
C ALA A 188 32.18 18.66 15.80
N PRO A 189 33.18 18.27 14.98
CA PRO A 189 33.43 18.92 13.69
C PRO A 189 32.15 18.96 12.85
N ILE A 190 31.95 20.03 12.07
CA ILE A 190 30.75 20.26 11.27
C ILE A 190 30.41 19.04 10.38
N ALA A 191 31.40 18.35 9.83
CA ALA A 191 31.21 17.17 9.01
C ALA A 191 30.67 15.97 9.77
N GLU A 192 30.78 15.92 11.09
CA GLU A 192 30.34 14.82 11.96
C GLU A 192 29.11 15.20 12.79
N GLN A 193 28.66 16.45 12.72
CA GLN A 193 27.47 16.90 13.42
C GLN A 193 26.22 16.16 12.90
N ARG A 194 25.35 15.76 13.82
CA ARG A 194 24.14 15.00 13.53
C ARG A 194 22.91 15.65 14.13
N TYR A 195 21.82 15.68 13.38
CA TYR A 195 20.51 16.05 13.88
C TYR A 195 19.91 14.95 14.74
N VAL A 196 19.11 15.33 15.72
CA VAL A 196 18.16 14.43 16.37
C VAL A 196 17.05 14.14 15.36
N MET A 197 16.94 12.87 14.96
CA MET A 197 15.93 12.42 14.00
C MET A 197 14.67 11.95 14.71
N LYS A 198 13.52 12.16 14.07
CA LYS A 198 12.20 11.70 14.53
C LYS A 198 11.50 10.94 13.40
N SER A 199 10.98 9.76 13.72
CA SER A 199 10.12 9.03 12.81
C SER A 199 8.66 9.40 13.05
N LEU A 200 7.94 9.77 11.99
CA LEU A 200 6.52 10.06 12.02
C LEU A 200 5.78 8.90 11.37
N LYS A 201 4.94 8.25 12.16
CA LYS A 201 4.06 7.18 11.66
C LYS A 201 3.05 7.75 10.69
N GLN A 202 2.89 7.07 9.56
CA GLN A 202 1.85 7.36 8.58
C GLN A 202 0.81 6.25 8.58
N GLU A 203 -0.37 6.56 9.06
CA GLU A 203 -1.50 5.66 9.12
C GLU A 203 -2.76 6.38 8.64
N SER A 204 -3.53 5.74 7.78
CA SER A 204 -4.83 6.26 7.35
C SER A 204 -5.87 5.17 7.43
N GLY A 205 -7.06 5.53 7.85
CA GLY A 205 -8.20 4.61 7.93
C GLY A 205 -9.20 5.11 8.96
N THR A 206 -10.43 5.21 8.53
CA THR A 206 -11.56 5.62 9.36
C THR A 206 -12.78 4.79 9.00
N LEU A 207 -13.71 4.67 9.91
CA LEU A 207 -15.05 4.19 9.62
C LEU A 207 -15.77 5.21 8.75
N LEU A 208 -16.28 4.79 7.60
CA LEU A 208 -17.02 5.65 6.68
C LEU A 208 -18.46 5.15 6.52
N PRO A 209 -19.44 5.80 7.16
CA PRO A 209 -20.84 5.51 6.94
C PRO A 209 -21.33 6.23 5.68
N THR A 210 -22.12 5.55 4.86
CA THR A 210 -22.80 6.10 3.68
C THR A 210 -24.27 5.70 3.70
N LEU A 211 -25.14 6.64 3.39
CA LEU A 211 -26.59 6.46 3.31
C LEU A 211 -27.04 6.82 1.89
N GLY A 212 -27.99 6.09 1.37
CA GLY A 212 -28.58 6.37 0.04
C GLY A 212 -29.90 5.66 -0.16
#